data_1653c02f2950864cbfb2a184ad6d7eef
#
_entry.id   1653c02f2950864cbfb2a184ad6d7eef
#
_cell.length_a   1.000
_cell.length_b   1.000
_cell.length_c   1.000
_cell.angle_alpha   90.00
_cell.angle_beta   90.00
_cell.angle_gamma   90.00
#
_symmetry.space_group_name_H-M   'P 1'
#
loop_
_entity.id
_entity.type
_entity.pdbx_description
1 polymer ?
#
loop_
_entity_poly.entity_id
_entity_poly.type
_entity_poly.pdbx_seq_one_letter_code
_entity_poly.pdbx_strand_id
1 'polypeptide(L)'
;MSKNTKKSRRKKNKAAYVKPIPSNKPANLGSQLNPRAVSVKRGAKLTAFFIFTILLLIFVLAPKPSLLTYKKSAIVSKSIYWPGLFANKPKLLDSTLHPRLDKHRRTLYLCVDLQQPQSCQKYHVIAEEGLFSVLITYF
;
A
#
# COMPACT_ATOMS: atom_id res chain seq x y z
N MET A 1 3.12 50.74 -9.00
CA MET A 1 3.98 50.41 -10.15
C MET A 1 5.44 50.56 -9.73
N SER A 2 6.16 49.51 -9.53
CA SER A 2 7.63 49.54 -9.52
C SER A 2 8.15 48.12 -9.70
N LYS A 3 8.78 47.86 -10.85
CA LYS A 3 9.42 46.59 -11.22
C LYS A 3 10.84 46.60 -10.70
N ASN A 4 11.20 45.66 -9.84
CA ASN A 4 12.59 45.42 -9.44
C ASN A 4 13.11 44.11 -10.07
N THR A 5 13.84 44.25 -11.14
CA THR A 5 14.59 43.21 -11.80
C THR A 5 15.96 43.02 -11.12
N LYS A 6 16.17 41.94 -10.39
CA LYS A 6 17.49 41.57 -9.83
C LYS A 6 18.27 40.74 -10.87
N LYS A 7 19.29 41.39 -11.42
CA LYS A 7 20.30 40.86 -12.33
C LYS A 7 21.28 39.93 -11.57
N SER A 8 21.22 38.64 -11.82
CA SER A 8 22.15 37.66 -11.26
C SER A 8 23.50 37.68 -12.01
N ARG A 9 24.58 38.03 -11.31
CA ARG A 9 25.95 37.98 -11.80
C ARG A 9 26.48 36.52 -11.76
N ARG A 10 26.72 35.95 -12.94
CA ARG A 10 27.47 34.70 -13.15
C ARG A 10 28.95 34.93 -12.85
N LYS A 11 29.48 34.35 -11.78
CA LYS A 11 30.92 34.23 -11.53
C LYS A 11 31.50 33.11 -12.39
N LYS A 12 32.39 33.45 -13.32
CA LYS A 12 33.23 32.51 -14.07
C LYS A 12 34.35 32.03 -13.16
N ASN A 13 34.34 30.73 -12.79
CA ASN A 13 35.48 30.12 -12.13
C ASN A 13 36.49 29.67 -13.20
N LYS A 14 37.69 30.27 -13.12
CA LYS A 14 38.87 29.91 -13.93
C LYS A 14 39.36 28.53 -13.49
N ALA A 15 39.46 27.61 -14.43
CA ALA A 15 40.07 26.31 -14.25
C ALA A 15 41.59 26.50 -14.02
N ALA A 16 42.08 25.99 -12.90
CA ALA A 16 43.51 25.89 -12.62
C ALA A 16 44.07 24.63 -13.31
N TYR A 17 45.05 24.88 -14.19
CA TYR A 17 45.82 23.87 -14.90
C TYR A 17 46.75 23.14 -13.91
N VAL A 18 46.54 21.86 -13.65
CA VAL A 18 47.42 21.02 -12.85
C VAL A 18 48.34 20.23 -13.79
N LYS A 19 49.63 20.46 -13.61
CA LYS A 19 50.77 19.87 -14.34
C LYS A 19 50.86 18.34 -13.97
N PRO A 20 51.06 17.46 -14.97
CA PRO A 20 51.20 16.01 -14.64
C PRO A 20 52.56 15.72 -14.02
N ILE A 21 52.54 14.95 -12.93
CA ILE A 21 53.73 14.39 -12.25
C ILE A 21 54.12 13.09 -12.93
N PRO A 22 55.42 12.87 -13.21
CA PRO A 22 55.86 11.64 -13.88
C PRO A 22 55.75 10.42 -12.96
N SER A 23 55.21 9.38 -13.56
CA SER A 23 55.05 8.04 -13.04
C SER A 23 56.40 7.36 -12.73
N ASN A 24 56.72 7.11 -11.47
CA ASN A 24 57.69 6.14 -11.08
C ASN A 24 56.96 4.84 -10.75
N LYS A 25 57.24 3.84 -11.58
CA LYS A 25 56.83 2.47 -11.45
C LYS A 25 57.79 1.77 -10.45
N PRO A 26 57.31 1.12 -9.41
CA PRO A 26 58.01 0.02 -8.83
C PRO A 26 57.24 -1.30 -8.99
N ALA A 27 58.07 -2.27 -9.21
CA ALA A 27 57.88 -3.66 -9.46
C ALA A 27 56.83 -4.38 -8.60
N ASN A 28 56.09 -5.17 -9.29
CA ASN A 28 55.67 -6.53 -9.04
C ASN A 28 56.07 -7.12 -7.69
N LEU A 29 55.09 -7.25 -6.78
CA LEU A 29 55.13 -8.33 -5.78
C LEU A 29 53.72 -8.88 -5.65
N GLY A 30 53.58 -10.10 -6.10
CA GLY A 30 52.32 -10.83 -6.14
C GLY A 30 51.73 -11.05 -4.75
N SER A 31 50.50 -10.85 -4.69
CA SER A 31 49.58 -11.58 -3.83
C SER A 31 48.20 -11.47 -4.46
N GLN A 32 47.94 -12.42 -5.34
CA GLN A 32 46.58 -12.72 -5.75
C GLN A 32 45.80 -13.22 -4.55
N LEU A 33 45.26 -12.29 -3.76
CA LEU A 33 44.13 -12.60 -2.94
C LEU A 33 42.91 -12.59 -3.84
N ASN A 34 42.73 -13.72 -4.50
CA ASN A 34 41.52 -14.10 -5.15
C ASN A 34 40.42 -14.12 -4.05
N PRO A 35 39.49 -13.12 -3.97
CA PRO A 35 38.35 -13.28 -3.10
C PRO A 35 37.56 -14.43 -3.71
N ARG A 36 37.73 -15.63 -3.16
CA ARG A 36 36.83 -16.75 -3.39
C ARG A 36 35.42 -16.17 -3.22
N ALA A 37 34.75 -15.96 -4.33
CA ALA A 37 33.31 -15.75 -4.36
C ALA A 37 32.72 -16.98 -3.66
N VAL A 38 32.51 -16.85 -2.37
CA VAL A 38 31.76 -17.80 -1.58
C VAL A 38 30.37 -17.80 -2.21
N SER A 39 30.16 -18.82 -2.99
CA SER A 39 28.89 -19.09 -3.66
C SER A 39 27.83 -19.28 -2.59
N VAL A 40 27.17 -18.20 -2.20
CA VAL A 40 26.03 -18.18 -1.29
C VAL A 40 24.78 -18.65 -2.05
N LYS A 41 24.87 -19.80 -2.72
CA LYS A 41 23.71 -20.39 -3.43
C LYS A 41 22.72 -21.11 -2.51
N ARG A 42 23.09 -21.40 -1.27
CA ARG A 42 22.18 -22.09 -0.33
C ARG A 42 21.25 -21.14 0.44
N GLY A 43 21.63 -19.87 0.62
CA GLY A 43 20.80 -18.89 1.33
C GLY A 43 19.59 -18.38 0.53
N ALA A 44 19.71 -18.32 -0.81
CA ALA A 44 18.66 -17.76 -1.65
C ALA A 44 17.32 -18.54 -1.59
N LYS A 45 17.38 -19.85 -1.43
CA LYS A 45 16.16 -20.68 -1.31
C LYS A 45 15.47 -20.51 0.03
N LEU A 46 16.25 -20.39 1.11
CA LEU A 46 15.72 -20.15 2.45
C LEU A 46 15.09 -18.74 2.54
N THR A 47 15.78 -17.71 2.05
CA THR A 47 15.22 -16.35 2.04
C THR A 47 13.97 -16.25 1.17
N ALA A 48 13.94 -16.88 0.01
CA ALA A 48 12.75 -16.94 -0.83
C ALA A 48 11.58 -17.63 -0.12
N PHE A 49 11.84 -18.70 0.60
CA PHE A 49 10.82 -19.40 1.40
C PHE A 49 10.28 -18.52 2.52
N PHE A 50 11.14 -17.82 3.26
CA PHE A 50 10.71 -16.89 4.30
C PHE A 50 9.87 -15.73 3.74
N ILE A 51 10.28 -15.13 2.62
CA ILE A 51 9.52 -14.07 1.96
C ILE A 51 8.14 -14.60 1.53
N PHE A 52 8.09 -15.77 0.92
CA PHE A 52 6.83 -16.38 0.51
C PHE A 52 5.91 -16.67 1.69
N THR A 53 6.46 -17.18 2.79
CA THR A 53 5.68 -17.46 4.02
C THR A 53 5.12 -16.16 4.62
N ILE A 54 5.92 -15.08 4.65
CA ILE A 54 5.47 -13.77 5.15
C ILE A 54 4.36 -13.21 4.24
N LEU A 55 4.51 -13.28 2.92
CA LEU A 55 3.49 -12.84 1.98
C LEU A 55 2.18 -13.63 2.14
N LEU A 56 2.29 -14.94 2.31
CA LEU A 56 1.13 -15.80 2.54
C LEU A 56 0.45 -15.46 3.86
N LEU A 57 1.21 -15.20 4.93
CA LEU A 57 0.68 -14.77 6.21
C LEU A 57 -0.07 -13.43 6.10
N ILE A 58 0.52 -12.45 5.42
CA ILE A 58 -0.12 -11.15 5.16
C ILE A 58 -1.42 -11.35 4.39
N PHE A 59 -1.42 -12.20 3.36
CA PHE A 59 -2.61 -12.49 2.56
C PHE A 59 -3.74 -13.13 3.38
N VAL A 60 -3.40 -14.03 4.30
CA VAL A 60 -4.39 -14.68 5.19
C VAL A 60 -4.96 -13.70 6.22
N LEU A 61 -4.10 -12.84 6.80
CA LEU A 61 -4.49 -11.86 7.82
C LEU A 61 -5.13 -10.60 7.25
N ALA A 62 -4.96 -10.33 5.96
CA ALA A 62 -5.56 -9.16 5.32
C ALA A 62 -7.09 -9.24 5.40
N PRO A 63 -7.76 -8.16 5.81
CA PRO A 63 -9.21 -8.10 5.82
C PRO A 63 -9.76 -8.24 4.40
N LYS A 64 -10.64 -9.20 4.22
CA LYS A 64 -11.22 -9.53 2.91
C LYS A 64 -12.52 -8.78 2.72
N PRO A 65 -12.82 -8.31 1.48
CA PRO A 65 -14.13 -7.76 1.18
C PRO A 65 -15.20 -8.85 1.31
N SER A 66 -16.38 -8.45 1.75
CA SER A 66 -17.56 -9.31 1.84
C SER A 66 -18.75 -8.68 1.12
N LEU A 67 -19.61 -9.52 0.54
CA LEU A 67 -20.86 -9.10 -0.05
C LEU A 67 -21.93 -9.07 1.02
N LEU A 68 -22.41 -7.88 1.36
CA LEU A 68 -23.50 -7.69 2.30
C LEU A 68 -24.82 -7.59 1.54
N THR A 69 -25.76 -8.45 1.91
CA THR A 69 -27.16 -8.32 1.52
C THR A 69 -27.94 -7.75 2.69
N TYR A 70 -28.55 -6.60 2.52
CA TYR A 70 -29.29 -5.91 3.56
C TYR A 70 -30.64 -5.42 3.07
N LYS A 71 -31.58 -5.27 4.01
CA LYS A 71 -32.94 -4.81 3.69
C LYS A 71 -33.38 -3.65 4.59
N LYS A 72 -34.21 -2.79 4.00
CA LYS A 72 -34.99 -1.79 4.71
C LYS A 72 -36.42 -1.88 4.21
N SER A 73 -37.38 -2.20 5.09
CA SER A 73 -38.76 -2.50 4.71
C SER A 73 -38.82 -3.63 3.66
N ALA A 74 -39.32 -3.35 2.47
CA ALA A 74 -39.43 -4.33 1.38
C ALA A 74 -38.26 -4.32 0.38
N ILE A 75 -37.34 -3.33 0.48
CA ILE A 75 -36.25 -3.17 -0.47
C ILE A 75 -35.03 -3.93 0.02
N VAL A 76 -34.52 -4.83 -0.84
CA VAL A 76 -33.29 -5.59 -0.62
C VAL A 76 -32.21 -5.01 -1.52
N SER A 77 -31.06 -4.74 -0.93
CA SER A 77 -29.88 -4.22 -1.63
C SER A 77 -28.67 -5.07 -1.31
N LYS A 78 -27.74 -5.15 -2.27
CA LYS A 78 -26.44 -5.82 -2.13
C LYS A 78 -25.34 -4.79 -2.30
N SER A 79 -24.30 -4.88 -1.50
CA SER A 79 -23.15 -3.98 -1.58
C SER A 79 -21.87 -4.67 -1.14
N ILE A 80 -20.76 -4.29 -1.74
CA ILE A 80 -19.43 -4.79 -1.35
C ILE A 80 -18.94 -4.01 -0.15
N TYR A 81 -18.82 -4.69 0.98
CA TYR A 81 -18.31 -4.14 2.22
C TYR A 81 -16.82 -4.41 2.35
N TRP A 82 -16.05 -3.35 2.55
CA TRP A 82 -14.63 -3.42 2.88
C TRP A 82 -14.42 -2.98 4.33
N PRO A 83 -13.95 -3.88 5.21
CA PRO A 83 -13.78 -3.54 6.63
C PRO A 83 -12.65 -2.54 6.92
N GLY A 84 -11.85 -2.21 5.89
CA GLY A 84 -10.68 -1.36 6.03
C GLY A 84 -9.44 -2.15 6.41
N LEU A 85 -8.25 -1.55 6.16
CA LEU A 85 -6.95 -2.12 6.50
C LEU A 85 -6.28 -1.19 7.53
N PHE A 86 -5.79 -1.75 8.64
CA PHE A 86 -5.13 -1.03 9.75
C PHE A 86 -6.03 0.06 10.37
N ALA A 87 -5.79 1.33 10.07
CA ALA A 87 -6.53 2.47 10.61
C ALA A 87 -7.60 3.02 9.67
N ASN A 88 -7.78 2.43 8.49
CA ASN A 88 -8.77 2.91 7.53
C ASN A 88 -10.18 2.55 7.99
N LYS A 89 -11.10 3.53 7.83
CA LYS A 89 -12.51 3.32 8.17
C LYS A 89 -13.16 2.32 7.19
N PRO A 90 -14.13 1.54 7.64
CA PRO A 90 -14.89 0.66 6.76
C PRO A 90 -15.64 1.49 5.71
N LYS A 91 -15.78 0.93 4.51
CA LYS A 91 -16.49 1.59 3.40
C LYS A 91 -17.24 0.59 2.54
N LEU A 92 -18.25 1.06 1.83
CA LEU A 92 -18.85 0.35 0.71
C LEU A 92 -18.09 0.73 -0.56
N LEU A 93 -17.79 -0.24 -1.42
CA LEU A 93 -17.07 0.02 -2.66
C LEU A 93 -17.99 0.57 -3.77
N ASP A 94 -19.26 0.28 -3.67
CA ASP A 94 -20.33 0.65 -4.61
C ASP A 94 -21.17 1.86 -4.15
N SER A 95 -20.80 2.48 -3.03
CA SER A 95 -21.53 3.62 -2.47
C SER A 95 -20.59 4.60 -1.77
N THR A 96 -20.97 5.87 -1.80
CA THR A 96 -20.29 6.95 -1.05
C THR A 96 -20.69 7.02 0.40
N LEU A 97 -21.68 6.21 0.82
CA LEU A 97 -22.15 6.19 2.20
C LEU A 97 -21.15 5.50 3.12
N HIS A 98 -21.09 5.98 4.36
CA HIS A 98 -20.21 5.41 5.37
C HIS A 98 -20.92 4.29 6.14
N PRO A 99 -20.51 3.03 5.96
CA PRO A 99 -21.12 1.91 6.67
C PRO A 99 -20.62 1.84 8.10
N ARG A 100 -21.52 1.60 9.02
CA ARG A 100 -21.23 1.25 10.42
C ARG A 100 -21.96 -0.04 10.75
N LEU A 101 -21.24 -1.14 10.86
CA LEU A 101 -21.78 -2.45 11.16
C LEU A 101 -21.79 -2.65 12.69
N ASP A 102 -22.90 -3.17 13.21
CA ASP A 102 -23.01 -3.52 14.62
C ASP A 102 -22.12 -4.71 14.99
N LYS A 103 -21.78 -4.87 16.27
CA LYS A 103 -20.93 -5.96 16.80
C LYS A 103 -21.41 -7.35 16.38
N HIS A 104 -22.72 -7.55 16.32
CA HIS A 104 -23.33 -8.82 15.92
C HIS A 104 -23.53 -8.96 14.41
N ARG A 105 -23.09 -7.99 13.62
CA ARG A 105 -23.20 -7.95 12.15
C ARG A 105 -24.63 -8.12 11.60
N ARG A 106 -25.64 -7.88 12.43
CA ARG A 106 -27.07 -7.98 12.07
C ARG A 106 -27.67 -6.66 11.63
N THR A 107 -27.04 -5.55 11.99
CA THR A 107 -27.53 -4.22 11.71
C THR A 107 -26.44 -3.41 11.03
N LEU A 108 -26.79 -2.82 9.89
CA LEU A 108 -25.95 -1.91 9.12
C LEU A 108 -26.52 -0.51 9.21
N TYR A 109 -25.73 0.45 9.64
CA TYR A 109 -26.06 1.87 9.59
C TYR A 109 -25.31 2.48 8.41
N LEU A 110 -26.04 3.10 7.50
CA LEU A 110 -25.47 3.85 6.37
C LEU A 110 -25.62 5.33 6.66
N CYS A 111 -24.50 6.01 6.83
CA CYS A 111 -24.43 7.41 7.19
C CYS A 111 -23.93 8.24 6.01
N VAL A 112 -24.56 9.38 5.76
CA VAL A 112 -24.05 10.38 4.82
C VAL A 112 -22.85 11.09 5.44
N ASP A 113 -22.97 11.42 6.74
CA ASP A 113 -21.89 12.02 7.50
C ASP A 113 -21.70 11.26 8.82
N LEU A 114 -20.45 10.93 9.15
CA LEU A 114 -20.10 10.23 10.38
C LEU A 114 -20.21 11.11 11.64
N GLN A 115 -20.19 12.43 11.46
CA GLN A 115 -20.28 13.38 12.57
C GLN A 115 -21.73 13.61 13.00
N GLN A 116 -22.69 13.34 12.12
CA GLN A 116 -24.11 13.56 12.38
C GLN A 116 -24.83 12.20 12.51
N PRO A 117 -25.13 11.74 13.72
CA PRO A 117 -25.82 10.46 13.95
C PRO A 117 -27.23 10.43 13.35
N GLN A 118 -27.85 11.58 13.15
CA GLN A 118 -29.17 11.71 12.51
C GLN A 118 -29.14 11.44 11.00
N SER A 119 -27.94 11.51 10.36
CA SER A 119 -27.77 11.22 8.94
C SER A 119 -27.69 9.72 8.64
N CYS A 120 -27.76 8.86 9.67
CA CYS A 120 -27.61 7.44 9.55
C CYS A 120 -28.95 6.73 9.39
N GLN A 121 -29.08 5.90 8.38
CA GLN A 121 -30.22 5.03 8.17
C GLN A 121 -29.91 3.61 8.60
N LYS A 122 -30.85 2.98 9.31
CA LYS A 122 -30.74 1.61 9.82
C LYS A 122 -31.27 0.61 8.79
N TYR A 123 -30.46 -0.42 8.54
CA TYR A 123 -30.77 -1.56 7.67
C TYR A 123 -30.55 -2.87 8.42
N HIS A 124 -31.30 -3.90 8.09
CA HIS A 124 -31.08 -5.25 8.60
C HIS A 124 -30.24 -6.04 7.62
N VAL A 125 -29.13 -6.61 8.10
CA VAL A 125 -28.29 -7.51 7.31
C VAL A 125 -28.99 -8.88 7.28
N ILE A 126 -29.24 -9.38 6.07
CA ILE A 126 -29.88 -10.67 5.83
C ILE A 126 -28.82 -11.75 5.64
N ALA A 127 -27.80 -11.44 4.85
CA ALA A 127 -26.71 -12.35 4.52
C ALA A 127 -25.40 -11.59 4.36
N GLU A 128 -24.32 -12.26 4.75
CA GLU A 128 -22.96 -11.83 4.50
C GLU A 128 -22.23 -12.98 3.82
N GLU A 129 -21.76 -12.74 2.62
CA GLU A 129 -21.07 -13.71 1.80
C GLU A 129 -19.61 -13.31 1.66
N GLY A 130 -18.71 -14.29 1.56
CA GLY A 130 -17.27 -14.04 1.52
C GLY A 130 -16.77 -13.53 0.17
N LEU A 131 -15.45 -13.42 0.07
CA LEU A 131 -14.73 -12.93 -1.11
C LEU A 131 -15.15 -13.62 -2.42
N PHE A 132 -15.40 -14.93 -2.38
CA PHE A 132 -15.78 -15.67 -3.59
C PHE A 132 -17.09 -15.20 -4.19
N SER A 133 -18.09 -14.90 -3.36
CA SER A 133 -19.38 -14.36 -3.84
C SER A 133 -19.20 -12.96 -4.44
N VAL A 134 -18.30 -12.14 -3.88
CA VAL A 134 -17.95 -10.85 -4.47
C VAL A 134 -17.37 -11.04 -5.87
N LEU A 135 -16.43 -11.97 -6.04
CA LEU A 135 -15.81 -12.23 -7.34
C LEU A 135 -16.84 -12.73 -8.38
N ILE A 136 -17.69 -13.69 -8.00
CA ILE A 136 -18.70 -14.26 -8.92
C ILE A 136 -19.75 -13.23 -9.31
N THR A 137 -20.10 -12.32 -8.43
CA THR A 137 -21.16 -11.32 -8.67
C THR A 137 -20.70 -10.15 -9.54
N TYR A 138 -19.41 -9.78 -9.47
CA TYR A 138 -18.90 -8.56 -10.11
C TYR A 138 -17.83 -8.79 -11.20
N PHE A 139 -17.38 -10.02 -11.41
CA PHE A 139 -16.48 -10.42 -12.48
C PHE A 139 -17.04 -11.57 -13.32
#